data_d8efbad3b62dab97f222dfaed2f01ef1
#
_entry.id   d8efbad3b62dab97f222dfaed2f01ef1
#
_cell.length_a   1.000
_cell.length_b   1.000
_cell.length_c   1.000
_cell.angle_alpha   90.00
_cell.angle_beta   90.00
_cell.angle_gamma   90.00
#
_symmetry.space_group_name_H-M   'P 1'
#
loop_
_entity.id
_entity.type
_entity.pdbx_description
1 polymer ?
#
loop_
_entity_poly.entity_id
_entity_poly.type
_entity_poly.pdbx_seq_one_letter_code
_entity_poly.pdbx_strand_id
1 'polypeptide(L)'
;PAAEVGLKKGDIILSIDDEDMTNKEVSYVSDHLRGEPGSSFMLKVKRPSTGKTMKVKVTRRTIQLPFLPYYGMLEGSIGYINFNSFTEQSAKEVRRAFIDLRKQGAKSLVFDLRNNGGGSVTEAVSIINMFLPKGKTVLEMKGKLQRSNHVYKTTVEPIDSVMPMVVLVNENSASASEIMSGSLQDYDRAVILGTRTYGKGLVQTTMDLPYNGQVKLTTAKYFIPSGRCVQALNYKHDKGGYVEHVPDSLTKVFYTAGGREVRDGGGVKPDVEVKPDSLPNIAFYLAGARDSNEVMLNYEVDYIAKHPAIAPAKEFSLTDADYDEFKTRVLKANFQYDRETEKYLKDLEKLAKFEGYYDDAKAEFEALKKKLSHNVAKDLDYNKDYIKHLLENDIVSAYYFQRGAIQNSMRYDKQIKEAVKLLNSPSEYEKILHPVKK
;
A
#
# COMPACT_ATOMS: atom_id res chain seq x y z
N PRO A 1 10.43 8.00 20.60
CA PRO A 1 11.23 7.47 21.73
C PRO A 1 12.55 6.85 21.29
N ALA A 2 12.53 5.86 20.34
CA ALA A 2 13.72 5.13 19.93
C ALA A 2 14.83 6.05 19.36
N ALA A 3 14.51 6.92 18.42
CA ALA A 3 15.46 7.84 17.81
C ALA A 3 16.07 8.84 18.82
N GLU A 4 15.30 9.27 19.83
CA GLU A 4 15.74 10.22 20.86
C GLU A 4 16.83 9.64 21.78
N VAL A 5 16.80 8.34 22.01
CA VAL A 5 17.84 7.64 22.79
C VAL A 5 18.97 7.08 21.90
N GLY A 6 19.00 7.48 20.61
CA GLY A 6 20.06 7.13 19.67
C GLY A 6 20.04 5.71 19.14
N LEU A 7 18.87 5.02 19.22
CA LEU A 7 18.70 3.71 18.57
C LEU A 7 18.71 3.87 17.05
N LYS A 8 19.29 2.92 16.36
CA LYS A 8 19.43 2.90 14.90
C LYS A 8 18.90 1.60 14.30
N LYS A 9 18.58 1.60 13.01
CA LYS A 9 18.31 0.39 12.23
C LYS A 9 19.48 -0.57 12.37
N GLY A 10 19.20 -1.85 12.64
CA GLY A 10 20.21 -2.88 12.85
C GLY A 10 20.71 -3.02 14.30
N ASP A 11 20.27 -2.20 15.26
CA ASP A 11 20.56 -2.46 16.66
C ASP A 11 19.84 -3.73 17.13
N ILE A 12 20.57 -4.67 17.72
CA ILE A 12 20.05 -5.96 18.18
C ILE A 12 19.63 -5.82 19.66
N ILE A 13 18.37 -6.07 19.95
CA ILE A 13 17.82 -6.07 21.31
C ILE A 13 18.33 -7.30 22.05
N LEU A 14 19.04 -7.09 23.17
CA LEU A 14 19.57 -8.16 24.02
C LEU A 14 18.69 -8.38 25.26
N SER A 15 18.24 -7.30 25.92
CA SER A 15 17.36 -7.41 27.09
C SER A 15 16.46 -6.18 27.24
N ILE A 16 15.30 -6.39 27.89
CA ILE A 16 14.35 -5.36 28.33
C ILE A 16 14.17 -5.53 29.83
N ASP A 17 14.45 -4.48 30.64
CA ASP A 17 14.44 -4.51 32.12
C ASP A 17 15.18 -5.72 32.70
N ASP A 18 16.36 -6.03 32.13
CA ASP A 18 17.23 -7.14 32.45
C ASP A 18 16.68 -8.55 32.08
N GLU A 19 15.48 -8.65 31.52
CA GLU A 19 14.96 -9.88 30.93
C GLU A 19 15.61 -10.14 29.55
N ASP A 20 16.17 -11.35 29.37
CA ASP A 20 16.81 -11.74 28.11
C ASP A 20 15.78 -11.90 26.97
N MET A 21 16.01 -11.16 25.88
CA MET A 21 15.19 -11.19 24.66
C MET A 21 15.82 -12.02 23.53
N THR A 22 16.97 -12.66 23.79
CA THR A 22 17.67 -13.47 22.79
C THR A 22 16.81 -14.67 22.39
N ASN A 23 16.64 -14.91 21.09
CA ASN A 23 15.83 -16.00 20.53
C ASN A 23 14.34 -16.00 20.95
N LYS A 24 13.82 -14.88 21.44
CA LYS A 24 12.38 -14.73 21.70
C LYS A 24 11.64 -14.39 20.42
N GLU A 25 10.38 -14.82 20.34
CA GLU A 25 9.48 -14.45 19.25
C GLU A 25 9.29 -12.92 19.18
N VAL A 26 9.16 -12.39 17.95
CA VAL A 26 8.99 -10.94 17.72
C VAL A 26 7.76 -10.39 18.46
N SER A 27 6.67 -11.15 18.55
CA SER A 27 5.47 -10.80 19.32
C SER A 27 5.78 -10.60 20.79
N TYR A 28 6.55 -11.51 21.39
CA TYR A 28 6.96 -11.44 22.79
C TYR A 28 7.79 -10.19 23.09
N VAL A 29 8.81 -9.92 22.27
CA VAL A 29 9.62 -8.70 22.39
C VAL A 29 8.76 -7.44 22.21
N SER A 30 7.87 -7.45 21.23
CA SER A 30 6.97 -6.32 20.95
C SER A 30 6.04 -6.01 22.12
N ASP A 31 5.52 -7.03 22.81
CA ASP A 31 4.64 -6.83 23.97
C ASP A 31 5.39 -6.21 25.16
N HIS A 32 6.69 -6.55 25.37
CA HIS A 32 7.52 -5.92 26.39
C HIS A 32 7.93 -4.48 26.04
N LEU A 33 8.05 -4.15 24.74
CA LEU A 33 8.32 -2.78 24.30
C LEU A 33 7.10 -1.87 24.51
N ARG A 34 5.87 -2.41 24.41
CA ARG A 34 4.62 -1.68 24.64
C ARG A 34 4.34 -1.48 26.12
N GLY A 35 3.48 -0.55 26.45
CA GLY A 35 3.01 -0.29 27.80
C GLY A 35 2.44 1.11 27.97
N GLU A 36 2.11 1.47 29.20
CA GLU A 36 1.48 2.75 29.55
C GLU A 36 2.32 3.95 29.08
N PRO A 37 1.72 4.95 28.41
CA PRO A 37 2.40 6.19 28.07
C PRO A 37 3.00 6.87 29.31
N GLY A 38 4.24 7.33 29.21
CA GLY A 38 4.99 7.91 30.33
C GLY A 38 5.80 6.88 31.15
N SER A 39 5.48 5.60 31.07
CA SER A 39 6.32 4.56 31.69
C SER A 39 7.66 4.43 30.96
N SER A 40 8.68 3.95 31.65
CA SER A 40 10.03 3.79 31.09
C SER A 40 10.53 2.38 31.35
N PHE A 41 11.41 1.92 30.47
CA PHE A 41 12.14 0.65 30.61
C PHE A 41 13.59 0.82 30.20
N MET A 42 14.44 -0.10 30.66
CA MET A 42 15.85 -0.17 30.27
C MET A 42 16.02 -1.14 29.11
N LEU A 43 16.54 -0.64 28.01
CA LEU A 43 16.83 -1.44 26.83
C LEU A 43 18.33 -1.64 26.69
N LYS A 44 18.77 -2.91 26.64
CA LYS A 44 20.16 -3.27 26.33
C LYS A 44 20.21 -3.71 24.86
N VAL A 45 21.05 -3.04 24.08
CA VAL A 45 21.23 -3.34 22.65
C VAL A 45 22.69 -3.52 22.29
N LYS A 46 22.94 -4.36 21.29
CA LYS A 46 24.25 -4.46 20.62
C LYS A 46 24.14 -3.79 19.26
N ARG A 47 25.07 -2.90 18.95
CA ARG A 47 25.20 -2.28 17.63
C ARG A 47 26.25 -3.02 16.80
N PRO A 48 25.85 -3.84 15.81
CA PRO A 48 26.79 -4.66 15.03
C PRO A 48 27.85 -3.83 14.33
N SER A 49 27.49 -2.68 13.75
CA SER A 49 28.41 -1.79 13.02
C SER A 49 29.60 -1.27 13.85
N THR A 50 29.47 -1.24 15.19
CA THR A 50 30.54 -0.80 16.09
C THR A 50 30.99 -1.87 17.09
N GLY A 51 30.28 -3.00 17.14
CA GLY A 51 30.46 -4.04 18.16
C GLY A 51 30.06 -3.62 19.58
N LYS A 52 29.62 -2.37 19.79
CA LYS A 52 29.33 -1.84 21.14
C LYS A 52 27.97 -2.31 21.66
N THR A 53 27.95 -2.61 22.94
CA THR A 53 26.72 -2.83 23.69
C THR A 53 26.37 -1.57 24.49
N MET A 54 25.12 -1.17 24.47
CA MET A 54 24.62 0.04 25.14
C MET A 54 23.41 -0.31 26.00
N LYS A 55 23.25 0.36 27.15
CA LYS A 55 22.01 0.38 27.92
C LYS A 55 21.40 1.79 27.78
N VAL A 56 20.14 1.87 27.36
CA VAL A 56 19.41 3.12 27.16
C VAL A 56 18.06 3.06 27.87
N LYS A 57 17.68 4.15 28.51
CA LYS A 57 16.34 4.29 29.11
C LYS A 57 15.38 4.81 28.04
N VAL A 58 14.37 4.04 27.71
CA VAL A 58 13.33 4.41 26.76
C VAL A 58 12.05 4.77 27.50
N THR A 59 11.50 5.94 27.24
CA THR A 59 10.19 6.38 27.80
C THR A 59 9.11 6.16 26.75
N ARG A 60 8.08 5.41 27.12
CA ARG A 60 6.94 5.12 26.25
C ARG A 60 6.10 6.38 26.04
N ARG A 61 5.62 6.57 24.85
CA ARG A 61 4.69 7.64 24.48
C ARG A 61 3.65 7.09 23.51
N THR A 62 2.47 7.71 23.50
CA THR A 62 1.50 7.46 22.44
C THR A 62 2.11 7.86 21.10
N ILE A 63 2.20 6.90 20.18
CA ILE A 63 2.69 7.12 18.81
C ILE A 63 1.47 7.23 17.91
N GLN A 64 1.28 8.41 17.31
CA GLN A 64 0.28 8.61 16.29
C GLN A 64 0.93 8.40 14.93
N LEU A 65 0.48 7.39 14.20
CA LEU A 65 0.89 7.22 12.80
C LEU A 65 0.22 8.31 11.97
N PRO A 66 0.97 9.01 11.10
CA PRO A 66 0.38 10.05 10.26
C PRO A 66 -0.59 9.43 9.25
N PHE A 67 -1.83 9.89 9.25
CA PHE A 67 -2.81 9.51 8.23
C PHE A 67 -2.53 10.17 6.87
N LEU A 68 -1.73 11.24 6.86
CA LEU A 68 -1.19 11.91 5.68
C LEU A 68 0.34 11.95 5.78
N PRO A 69 1.05 10.83 5.48
CA PRO A 69 2.50 10.75 5.71
C PRO A 69 3.31 11.63 4.76
N TYR A 70 2.76 11.95 3.58
CA TYR A 70 3.44 12.78 2.61
C TYR A 70 2.48 13.57 1.73
N TYR A 71 2.85 14.80 1.41
CA TYR A 71 2.35 15.57 0.28
C TYR A 71 3.48 16.43 -0.28
N GLY A 72 3.41 16.76 -1.57
CA GLY A 72 4.40 17.59 -2.24
C GLY A 72 4.11 17.73 -3.73
N MET A 73 4.95 18.51 -4.40
CA MET A 73 4.87 18.70 -5.85
C MET A 73 5.56 17.56 -6.59
N LEU A 74 4.92 17.10 -7.64
CA LEU A 74 5.49 16.28 -8.71
C LEU A 74 5.87 17.18 -9.89
N GLU A 75 6.45 16.59 -10.94
CA GLU A 75 6.74 17.28 -12.19
C GLU A 75 5.45 17.76 -12.89
N GLY A 76 5.53 18.81 -13.70
CA GLY A 76 4.39 19.33 -14.46
C GLY A 76 3.38 20.12 -13.63
N SER A 77 3.77 20.75 -12.51
CA SER A 77 2.87 21.49 -11.62
C SER A 77 1.73 20.61 -11.06
N ILE A 78 2.01 19.38 -10.75
CA ILE A 78 1.07 18.41 -10.21
C ILE A 78 1.27 18.31 -8.71
N GLY A 79 0.22 18.53 -7.91
CA GLY A 79 0.21 18.22 -6.49
C GLY A 79 0.04 16.72 -6.25
N TYR A 80 0.66 16.18 -5.21
CA TYR A 80 0.50 14.81 -4.78
C TYR A 80 0.18 14.75 -3.29
N ILE A 81 -0.82 13.94 -2.93
CA ILE A 81 -1.20 13.67 -1.54
C ILE A 81 -1.22 12.16 -1.34
N ASN A 82 -0.38 11.65 -0.43
CA ASN A 82 -0.44 10.27 0.05
C ASN A 82 -1.29 10.21 1.30
N PHE A 83 -2.40 9.46 1.26
CA PHE A 83 -3.41 9.47 2.31
C PHE A 83 -3.79 8.05 2.76
N ASN A 84 -3.42 7.69 3.99
CA ASN A 84 -3.45 6.31 4.48
C ASN A 84 -4.68 5.94 5.30
N SER A 85 -5.43 6.90 5.88
CA SER A 85 -6.58 6.57 6.72
C SER A 85 -7.50 7.76 6.96
N PHE A 86 -8.81 7.49 6.99
CA PHE A 86 -9.85 8.46 7.35
C PHE A 86 -10.08 8.46 8.87
N THR A 87 -9.16 9.07 9.61
CA THR A 87 -9.26 9.25 11.05
C THR A 87 -9.78 10.65 11.40
N GLU A 88 -10.16 10.86 12.64
CA GLU A 88 -10.59 12.17 13.12
C GLU A 88 -9.59 13.27 12.77
N GLN A 89 -10.07 14.40 12.28
CA GLN A 89 -9.31 15.57 11.78
C GLN A 89 -8.55 15.35 10.47
N SER A 90 -8.64 14.18 9.83
CA SER A 90 -7.93 13.92 8.58
C SER A 90 -8.37 14.85 7.45
N ALA A 91 -9.64 15.22 7.38
CA ALA A 91 -10.15 16.18 6.41
C ALA A 91 -9.51 17.59 6.56
N LYS A 92 -9.25 18.01 7.80
CA LYS A 92 -8.57 19.29 8.06
C LYS A 92 -7.14 19.28 7.54
N GLU A 93 -6.40 18.20 7.74
CA GLU A 93 -5.02 18.08 7.26
C GLU A 93 -4.97 17.92 5.73
N VAL A 94 -5.87 17.16 5.12
CA VAL A 94 -6.00 17.10 3.66
C VAL A 94 -6.30 18.49 3.07
N ARG A 95 -7.22 19.24 3.70
CA ARG A 95 -7.52 20.62 3.30
C ARG A 95 -6.28 21.50 3.35
N ARG A 96 -5.51 21.43 4.43
CA ARG A 96 -4.27 22.20 4.61
C ARG A 96 -3.24 21.83 3.53
N ALA A 97 -3.02 20.53 3.30
CA ALA A 97 -2.10 20.06 2.28
C ALA A 97 -2.50 20.51 0.87
N PHE A 98 -3.80 20.41 0.54
CA PHE A 98 -4.32 20.86 -0.75
C PHE A 98 -4.12 22.38 -0.97
N ILE A 99 -4.44 23.21 0.03
CA ILE A 99 -4.23 24.67 -0.05
C ILE A 99 -2.76 25.00 -0.19
N ASP A 100 -1.88 24.29 0.52
CA ASP A 100 -0.43 24.50 0.43
C ASP A 100 0.11 24.11 -0.95
N LEU A 101 -0.32 22.99 -1.52
CA LEU A 101 0.02 22.60 -2.89
C LEU A 101 -0.44 23.63 -3.92
N ARG A 102 -1.65 24.19 -3.77
CA ARG A 102 -2.11 25.27 -4.64
C ARG A 102 -1.23 26.52 -4.55
N LYS A 103 -0.80 26.90 -3.35
CA LYS A 103 0.14 28.01 -3.15
C LYS A 103 1.50 27.74 -3.80
N GLN A 104 1.93 26.48 -3.84
CA GLN A 104 3.14 26.05 -4.54
C GLN A 104 2.97 25.99 -6.06
N GLY A 105 1.78 26.28 -6.60
CA GLY A 105 1.50 26.34 -8.03
C GLY A 105 0.93 25.04 -8.63
N ALA A 106 0.38 24.14 -7.82
CA ALA A 106 -0.30 22.97 -8.33
C ALA A 106 -1.50 23.36 -9.21
N LYS A 107 -1.54 22.82 -10.43
CA LYS A 107 -2.60 23.00 -11.42
C LYS A 107 -3.45 21.73 -11.60
N SER A 108 -2.98 20.60 -11.10
CA SER A 108 -3.68 19.32 -11.06
C SER A 108 -3.26 18.53 -9.82
N LEU A 109 -3.99 17.48 -9.49
CA LEU A 109 -3.80 16.71 -8.25
C LEU A 109 -3.78 15.22 -8.51
N VAL A 110 -2.81 14.52 -7.94
CA VAL A 110 -2.83 13.08 -7.70
C VAL A 110 -3.16 12.84 -6.24
N PHE A 111 -4.29 12.17 -5.98
CA PHE A 111 -4.74 11.79 -4.64
C PHE A 111 -4.57 10.29 -4.47
N ASP A 112 -3.62 9.86 -3.63
CA ASP A 112 -3.26 8.46 -3.48
C ASP A 112 -3.99 7.81 -2.31
N LEU A 113 -4.92 6.90 -2.63
CA LEU A 113 -5.69 6.08 -1.70
C LEU A 113 -5.22 4.61 -1.69
N ARG A 114 -4.13 4.30 -2.35
CA ARG A 114 -3.59 2.93 -2.32
C ARG A 114 -3.24 2.52 -0.90
N ASN A 115 -3.56 1.28 -0.55
CA ASN A 115 -3.38 0.71 0.80
C ASN A 115 -4.15 1.44 1.91
N ASN A 116 -5.13 2.28 1.57
CA ASN A 116 -6.00 2.94 2.54
C ASN A 116 -7.25 2.10 2.79
N GLY A 117 -7.29 1.40 3.92
CA GLY A 117 -8.41 0.53 4.34
C GLY A 117 -9.70 1.27 4.72
N GLY A 118 -9.73 2.61 4.58
CA GLY A 118 -10.90 3.44 4.90
C GLY A 118 -10.82 4.11 6.28
N GLY A 119 -11.96 4.16 6.96
CA GLY A 119 -12.14 4.80 8.27
C GLY A 119 -13.47 5.52 8.39
N SER A 120 -13.46 6.73 8.93
CA SER A 120 -14.65 7.55 9.19
C SER A 120 -15.35 7.99 7.89
N VAL A 121 -16.63 7.66 7.78
CA VAL A 121 -17.51 8.11 6.68
C VAL A 121 -17.63 9.65 6.70
N THR A 122 -17.74 10.26 7.86
CA THR A 122 -17.87 11.72 8.00
C THR A 122 -16.63 12.45 7.50
N GLU A 123 -15.44 11.91 7.78
CA GLU A 123 -14.19 12.46 7.25
C GLU A 123 -14.11 12.32 5.72
N ALA A 124 -14.54 11.17 5.17
CA ALA A 124 -14.61 10.98 3.72
C ALA A 124 -15.55 12.01 3.06
N VAL A 125 -16.76 12.18 3.61
CA VAL A 125 -17.70 13.19 3.12
C VAL A 125 -17.11 14.60 3.21
N SER A 126 -16.41 14.92 4.30
CA SER A 126 -15.74 16.22 4.48
C SER A 126 -14.63 16.47 3.46
N ILE A 127 -13.87 15.43 3.07
CA ILE A 127 -12.87 15.52 2.00
C ILE A 127 -13.56 15.70 0.65
N ILE A 128 -14.59 14.91 0.36
CA ILE A 128 -15.37 15.01 -0.90
C ILE A 128 -16.00 16.38 -1.05
N ASN A 129 -16.46 17.00 0.05
CA ASN A 129 -16.98 18.38 0.08
C ASN A 129 -15.98 19.42 -0.48
N MET A 130 -14.68 19.12 -0.48
CA MET A 130 -13.68 20.04 -1.02
C MET A 130 -13.71 20.10 -2.55
N PHE A 131 -14.28 19.08 -3.20
CA PHE A 131 -14.17 18.85 -4.65
C PHE A 131 -15.49 18.75 -5.38
N LEU A 132 -16.62 18.59 -4.69
CA LEU A 132 -17.96 18.53 -5.29
C LEU A 132 -18.82 19.72 -4.88
N PRO A 133 -19.67 20.23 -5.77
CA PRO A 133 -20.65 21.28 -5.46
C PRO A 133 -21.56 20.92 -4.29
N LYS A 134 -22.00 21.93 -3.55
CA LYS A 134 -22.96 21.77 -2.46
C LYS A 134 -24.26 21.08 -2.89
N GLY A 135 -24.82 20.24 -2.00
CA GLY A 135 -26.09 19.54 -2.21
C GLY A 135 -25.99 18.21 -2.96
N LYS A 136 -24.80 17.79 -3.40
CA LYS A 136 -24.59 16.52 -4.07
C LYS A 136 -24.68 15.34 -3.07
N THR A 137 -25.40 14.28 -3.42
CA THR A 137 -25.46 13.04 -2.63
C THR A 137 -24.10 12.33 -2.76
N VAL A 138 -23.45 12.03 -1.63
CA VAL A 138 -22.17 11.30 -1.58
C VAL A 138 -22.42 9.80 -1.43
N LEU A 139 -23.30 9.43 -0.51
CA LEU A 139 -23.72 8.03 -0.31
C LEU A 139 -25.10 7.95 0.34
N GLU A 140 -25.76 6.83 0.11
CA GLU A 140 -26.99 6.42 0.79
C GLU A 140 -26.72 5.13 1.57
N MET A 141 -27.01 5.13 2.85
CA MET A 141 -27.01 3.93 3.68
C MET A 141 -28.42 3.37 3.75
N LYS A 142 -28.58 2.08 3.45
CA LYS A 142 -29.88 1.37 3.50
C LYS A 142 -29.73 0.11 4.34
N GLY A 143 -30.46 0.05 5.44
CA GLY A 143 -30.49 -1.09 6.36
C GLY A 143 -31.86 -1.71 6.50
N LYS A 144 -31.94 -2.85 7.16
CA LYS A 144 -33.23 -3.50 7.46
C LYS A 144 -34.12 -2.64 8.39
N LEU A 145 -33.49 -1.91 9.30
CA LEU A 145 -34.19 -1.00 10.20
C LEU A 145 -34.13 0.42 9.62
N GLN A 146 -35.25 1.13 9.63
CA GLN A 146 -35.35 2.48 9.06
C GLN A 146 -34.35 3.46 9.74
N ARG A 147 -34.06 3.32 11.03
CA ARG A 147 -33.04 4.08 11.75
C ARG A 147 -31.60 3.90 11.21
N SER A 148 -31.34 2.87 10.42
CA SER A 148 -30.05 2.62 9.76
C SER A 148 -29.96 3.28 8.39
N ASN A 149 -31.04 3.90 7.91
CA ASN A 149 -31.06 4.61 6.65
C ASN A 149 -30.55 6.03 6.86
N HIS A 150 -29.58 6.43 6.05
CA HIS A 150 -29.03 7.78 6.10
C HIS A 150 -28.51 8.20 4.73
N VAL A 151 -28.68 9.48 4.38
CA VAL A 151 -28.18 10.07 3.16
C VAL A 151 -27.15 11.14 3.52
N TYR A 152 -25.91 10.94 3.07
CA TYR A 152 -24.86 11.92 3.21
C TYR A 152 -24.78 12.78 1.95
N LYS A 153 -24.76 14.10 2.15
CA LYS A 153 -24.65 15.08 1.05
C LYS A 153 -23.53 16.05 1.35
N THR A 154 -23.01 16.66 0.30
CA THR A 154 -22.12 17.81 0.41
C THR A 154 -22.90 18.99 1.01
N THR A 155 -22.32 19.70 1.98
CA THR A 155 -23.00 20.73 2.78
C THR A 155 -22.46 22.13 2.57
N VAL A 156 -21.24 22.25 2.04
CA VAL A 156 -20.52 23.52 1.82
C VAL A 156 -20.09 23.65 0.36
N GLU A 157 -19.78 24.87 -0.07
CA GLU A 157 -19.17 25.09 -1.38
C GLU A 157 -17.77 24.49 -1.45
N PRO A 158 -17.40 23.92 -2.60
CA PRO A 158 -16.11 23.28 -2.77
C PRO A 158 -14.95 24.29 -2.71
N ILE A 159 -13.78 23.81 -2.29
CA ILE A 159 -12.55 24.60 -2.42
C ILE A 159 -12.12 24.68 -3.89
N ASP A 160 -12.31 23.59 -4.61
CA ASP A 160 -12.01 23.48 -6.04
C ASP A 160 -12.82 22.35 -6.68
N SER A 161 -13.70 22.71 -7.60
CA SER A 161 -14.53 21.74 -8.35
C SER A 161 -14.03 21.48 -9.77
N VAL A 162 -12.93 22.11 -10.20
CA VAL A 162 -12.50 22.11 -11.61
C VAL A 162 -11.09 21.61 -11.84
N MET A 163 -10.19 21.70 -10.85
CA MET A 163 -8.82 21.24 -10.99
C MET A 163 -8.77 19.77 -11.42
N PRO A 164 -8.07 19.42 -12.52
CA PRO A 164 -7.91 18.02 -12.93
C PRO A 164 -7.35 17.15 -11.81
N MET A 165 -7.98 15.98 -11.61
CA MET A 165 -7.63 15.09 -10.49
C MET A 165 -7.57 13.63 -10.95
N VAL A 166 -6.50 12.94 -10.55
CA VAL A 166 -6.39 11.48 -10.61
C VAL A 166 -6.41 10.93 -9.19
N VAL A 167 -7.24 9.93 -8.94
CA VAL A 167 -7.26 9.19 -7.67
C VAL A 167 -6.64 7.82 -7.90
N LEU A 168 -5.52 7.56 -7.21
CA LEU A 168 -4.87 6.25 -7.25
C LEU A 168 -5.52 5.30 -6.27
N VAL A 169 -5.82 4.09 -6.74
CA VAL A 169 -6.46 3.03 -5.94
C VAL A 169 -5.82 1.67 -6.19
N ASN A 170 -5.94 0.77 -5.21
CA ASN A 170 -5.57 -0.63 -5.36
C ASN A 170 -6.52 -1.56 -4.58
N GLU A 171 -6.24 -2.86 -4.61
CA GLU A 171 -7.02 -3.91 -3.93
C GLU A 171 -7.14 -3.74 -2.41
N ASN A 172 -6.30 -2.91 -1.80
CA ASN A 172 -6.35 -2.56 -0.38
C ASN A 172 -7.09 -1.23 -0.11
N SER A 173 -7.53 -0.51 -1.15
CA SER A 173 -8.39 0.65 -1.02
C SER A 173 -9.81 0.18 -0.68
N ALA A 174 -10.27 0.43 0.56
CA ALA A 174 -11.52 -0.15 1.06
C ALA A 174 -12.42 0.87 1.76
N SER A 175 -13.74 0.58 1.83
CA SER A 175 -14.71 1.31 2.66
C SER A 175 -14.76 2.82 2.32
N ALA A 176 -14.34 3.73 3.24
CA ALA A 176 -14.31 5.17 3.01
C ALA A 176 -13.49 5.57 1.78
N SER A 177 -12.43 4.84 1.44
CA SER A 177 -11.67 5.03 0.20
C SER A 177 -12.51 4.74 -1.04
N GLU A 178 -13.38 3.73 -0.97
CA GLU A 178 -14.30 3.38 -2.07
C GLU A 178 -15.46 4.37 -2.15
N ILE A 179 -15.90 4.91 -1.01
CA ILE A 179 -16.88 6.01 -1.00
C ILE A 179 -16.28 7.24 -1.71
N MET A 180 -15.04 7.61 -1.38
CA MET A 180 -14.39 8.77 -1.99
C MET A 180 -14.12 8.55 -3.48
N SER A 181 -13.40 7.49 -3.84
CA SER A 181 -13.05 7.20 -5.24
C SER A 181 -14.29 6.99 -6.11
N GLY A 182 -15.25 6.20 -5.62
CA GLY A 182 -16.48 5.91 -6.34
C GLY A 182 -17.39 7.13 -6.50
N SER A 183 -17.51 7.99 -5.49
CA SER A 183 -18.30 9.22 -5.60
C SER A 183 -17.68 10.21 -6.59
N LEU A 184 -16.35 10.38 -6.56
CA LEU A 184 -15.64 11.24 -7.51
C LEU A 184 -15.71 10.68 -8.94
N GLN A 185 -15.69 9.36 -9.11
CA GLN A 185 -15.91 8.69 -10.40
C GLN A 185 -17.33 8.91 -10.90
N ASP A 186 -18.35 8.69 -10.05
CA ASP A 186 -19.76 8.77 -10.43
C ASP A 186 -20.20 10.19 -10.81
N TYR A 187 -19.51 11.21 -10.29
CA TYR A 187 -19.73 12.61 -10.70
C TYR A 187 -18.78 13.08 -11.82
N ASP A 188 -18.02 12.19 -12.44
CA ASP A 188 -17.02 12.53 -13.45
C ASP A 188 -16.05 13.64 -12.99
N ARG A 189 -15.77 13.68 -11.67
CA ARG A 189 -14.91 14.71 -11.06
C ARG A 189 -13.43 14.35 -11.10
N ALA A 190 -13.12 13.08 -11.12
CA ALA A 190 -11.75 12.57 -11.15
C ALA A 190 -11.65 11.31 -12.01
N VAL A 191 -10.48 11.09 -12.59
CA VAL A 191 -10.11 9.81 -13.19
C VAL A 191 -9.59 8.89 -12.09
N ILE A 192 -10.15 7.68 -12.01
CA ILE A 192 -9.68 6.64 -11.08
C ILE A 192 -8.66 5.78 -11.81
N LEU A 193 -7.45 5.66 -11.25
CA LEU A 193 -6.32 4.96 -11.85
C LEU A 193 -5.73 3.93 -10.89
N GLY A 194 -5.34 2.77 -11.38
CA GLY A 194 -4.70 1.72 -10.59
C GLY A 194 -5.30 0.35 -10.82
N THR A 195 -5.59 -0.37 -9.75
CA THR A 195 -6.27 -1.67 -9.79
C THR A 195 -7.62 -1.58 -9.06
N ARG A 196 -8.49 -2.56 -9.31
CA ARG A 196 -9.83 -2.64 -8.70
C ARG A 196 -9.71 -2.61 -7.16
N THR A 197 -10.60 -1.88 -6.49
CA THR A 197 -10.63 -1.75 -5.04
C THR A 197 -11.17 -2.99 -4.34
N TYR A 198 -11.12 -3.01 -3.02
CA TYR A 198 -11.40 -4.16 -2.17
C TYR A 198 -12.84 -4.69 -2.26
N GLY A 199 -13.84 -3.81 -2.34
CA GLY A 199 -15.25 -4.19 -2.37
C GLY A 199 -15.90 -4.33 -0.99
N LYS A 200 -15.69 -3.37 -0.07
CA LYS A 200 -16.33 -3.35 1.26
C LYS A 200 -17.47 -2.33 1.25
N GLY A 201 -18.68 -2.78 0.92
CA GLY A 201 -19.90 -1.98 0.82
C GLY A 201 -20.86 -2.14 2.00
N LEU A 202 -20.42 -2.74 3.11
CA LEU A 202 -21.22 -2.96 4.30
C LEU A 202 -20.87 -1.99 5.42
N VAL A 203 -21.88 -1.52 6.12
CA VAL A 203 -21.76 -0.71 7.33
C VAL A 203 -21.84 -1.62 8.54
N GLN A 204 -20.81 -1.59 9.36
CA GLN A 204 -20.73 -2.36 10.61
C GLN A 204 -20.76 -1.42 11.81
N THR A 205 -21.59 -1.72 12.78
CA THR A 205 -21.71 -1.00 14.03
C THR A 205 -21.26 -1.89 15.18
N THR A 206 -20.37 -1.39 16.00
CA THR A 206 -19.99 -2.05 17.27
C THR A 206 -20.93 -1.59 18.36
N MET A 207 -21.47 -2.52 19.13
CA MET A 207 -22.36 -2.28 20.25
C MET A 207 -21.78 -2.92 21.49
N ASP A 208 -21.80 -2.19 22.61
CA ASP A 208 -21.34 -2.73 23.88
C ASP A 208 -22.37 -3.72 24.44
N LEU A 209 -21.88 -4.76 25.06
CA LEU A 209 -22.64 -5.80 25.75
C LEU A 209 -22.27 -5.79 27.24
N PRO A 210 -23.11 -6.41 28.09
CA PRO A 210 -22.74 -6.66 29.49
C PRO A 210 -21.38 -7.36 29.62
N TYR A 211 -20.73 -7.18 30.77
CA TYR A 211 -19.44 -7.80 31.11
C TYR A 211 -18.27 -7.38 30.19
N ASN A 212 -18.23 -6.11 29.75
CA ASN A 212 -17.21 -5.56 28.84
C ASN A 212 -17.13 -6.30 27.50
N GLY A 213 -18.18 -7.04 27.12
CA GLY A 213 -18.28 -7.66 25.81
C GLY A 213 -18.64 -6.64 24.73
N GLN A 214 -18.29 -6.94 23.49
CA GLN A 214 -18.71 -6.15 22.35
C GLN A 214 -19.19 -7.05 21.22
N VAL A 215 -20.24 -6.60 20.52
CA VAL A 215 -20.72 -7.25 19.30
C VAL A 215 -20.59 -6.29 18.11
N LYS A 216 -20.05 -6.77 17.01
CA LYS A 216 -19.95 -6.07 15.74
C LYS A 216 -20.94 -6.63 14.75
N LEU A 217 -21.93 -5.83 14.36
CA LEU A 217 -23.02 -6.23 13.50
C LEU A 217 -23.03 -5.44 12.20
N THR A 218 -23.34 -6.10 11.08
CA THR A 218 -23.69 -5.44 9.85
C THR A 218 -25.12 -4.87 9.94
N THR A 219 -25.25 -3.55 9.84
CA THR A 219 -26.52 -2.83 10.02
C THR A 219 -27.08 -2.26 8.73
N ALA A 220 -26.24 -2.00 7.72
CA ALA A 220 -26.66 -1.43 6.45
C ALA A 220 -25.69 -1.78 5.32
N LYS A 221 -26.14 -1.56 4.08
CA LYS A 221 -25.31 -1.42 2.88
C LYS A 221 -25.22 0.04 2.51
N TYR A 222 -24.13 0.44 1.86
CA TYR A 222 -24.07 1.76 1.29
C TYR A 222 -24.04 1.73 -0.25
N PHE A 223 -24.63 2.76 -0.82
CA PHE A 223 -24.76 2.98 -2.25
C PHE A 223 -24.16 4.33 -2.59
N ILE A 224 -23.28 4.37 -3.56
CA ILE A 224 -22.62 5.60 -4.04
C ILE A 224 -23.50 6.31 -5.08
N PRO A 225 -23.16 7.51 -5.56
CA PRO A 225 -24.08 8.39 -6.30
C PRO A 225 -24.79 7.78 -7.50
N SER A 226 -24.16 6.88 -8.25
CA SER A 226 -24.80 6.15 -9.36
C SER A 226 -25.88 5.16 -8.91
N GLY A 227 -26.01 4.91 -7.60
CA GLY A 227 -26.91 3.92 -7.03
C GLY A 227 -26.32 2.51 -6.93
N ARG A 228 -25.07 2.30 -7.34
CA ARG A 228 -24.37 1.02 -7.21
C ARG A 228 -23.86 0.77 -5.80
N CYS A 229 -23.81 -0.51 -5.42
CA CYS A 229 -23.17 -1.00 -4.20
C CYS A 229 -21.84 -1.66 -4.57
N VAL A 230 -20.74 -1.22 -3.97
CA VAL A 230 -19.40 -1.76 -4.27
C VAL A 230 -19.10 -3.09 -3.57
N GLN A 231 -20.07 -3.68 -2.86
CA GLN A 231 -19.86 -4.91 -2.07
C GLN A 231 -19.45 -6.10 -2.93
N ALA A 232 -18.24 -6.59 -2.72
CA ALA A 232 -17.69 -7.80 -3.35
C ALA A 232 -17.59 -8.99 -2.38
N LEU A 233 -17.58 -8.73 -1.05
CA LEU A 233 -17.42 -9.76 -0.05
C LEU A 233 -18.67 -10.64 0.04
N ASN A 234 -18.48 -11.94 -0.13
CA ASN A 234 -19.49 -12.95 0.11
C ASN A 234 -19.28 -13.56 1.51
N TYR A 235 -20.27 -13.41 2.40
CA TYR A 235 -20.28 -13.96 3.75
C TYR A 235 -21.05 -15.29 3.82
N LYS A 236 -21.05 -16.10 2.76
CA LYS A 236 -21.59 -17.47 2.85
C LYS A 236 -20.82 -18.27 3.90
N HIS A 237 -21.56 -18.87 4.83
CA HIS A 237 -21.10 -19.36 6.11
C HIS A 237 -19.94 -20.40 6.09
N ASP A 238 -19.68 -21.02 4.96
CA ASP A 238 -18.76 -22.16 4.87
C ASP A 238 -17.28 -21.79 4.65
N LYS A 239 -16.95 -20.52 4.43
CA LYS A 239 -15.59 -20.11 4.00
C LYS A 239 -15.03 -18.80 4.61
N GLY A 240 -15.57 -18.32 5.72
CA GLY A 240 -14.96 -17.24 6.50
C GLY A 240 -14.91 -15.84 5.85
N GLY A 241 -15.73 -15.59 4.82
CA GLY A 241 -15.80 -14.28 4.15
C GLY A 241 -14.55 -13.96 3.32
N TYR A 242 -14.54 -14.31 2.06
CA TYR A 242 -13.50 -13.96 1.11
C TYR A 242 -14.04 -13.05 0.02
N VAL A 243 -13.14 -12.28 -0.60
CA VAL A 243 -13.47 -11.46 -1.77
C VAL A 243 -13.75 -12.37 -2.95
N GLU A 244 -15.00 -12.41 -3.39
CA GLU A 244 -15.39 -13.10 -4.61
C GLU A 244 -15.31 -12.11 -5.77
N HIS A 245 -14.40 -12.34 -6.70
CA HIS A 245 -14.38 -11.60 -7.95
C HIS A 245 -15.56 -12.04 -8.81
N VAL A 246 -16.65 -11.29 -8.73
CA VAL A 246 -17.81 -11.51 -9.58
C VAL A 246 -17.43 -11.08 -11.00
N PRO A 247 -17.53 -11.96 -12.01
CA PRO A 247 -17.32 -11.59 -13.40
C PRO A 247 -18.21 -10.41 -13.81
N ASP A 248 -17.69 -9.49 -14.62
CA ASP A 248 -18.43 -8.29 -15.07
C ASP A 248 -19.79 -8.66 -15.72
N SER A 249 -19.89 -9.85 -16.35
CA SER A 249 -21.14 -10.39 -16.92
C SER A 249 -22.24 -10.66 -15.91
N LEU A 250 -21.92 -10.83 -14.63
CA LEU A 250 -22.87 -11.10 -13.54
C LEU A 250 -23.15 -9.85 -12.69
N THR A 251 -22.54 -8.72 -13.02
CA THR A 251 -22.74 -7.43 -12.34
C THR A 251 -23.77 -6.57 -13.05
N LYS A 252 -24.39 -5.64 -12.32
CA LYS A 252 -25.33 -4.68 -12.89
C LYS A 252 -24.60 -3.47 -13.42
N VAL A 253 -25.08 -2.95 -14.54
CA VAL A 253 -24.60 -1.71 -15.15
C VAL A 253 -25.29 -0.51 -14.51
N PHE A 254 -24.52 0.51 -14.21
CA PHE A 254 -24.91 1.83 -13.77
C PHE A 254 -24.19 2.88 -14.60
N TYR A 255 -24.56 4.15 -14.45
CA TYR A 255 -23.97 5.23 -15.22
C TYR A 255 -23.54 6.38 -14.32
N THR A 256 -22.41 6.99 -14.63
CA THR A 256 -21.95 8.22 -14.01
C THR A 256 -22.86 9.40 -14.41
N ALA A 257 -22.67 10.56 -13.82
CA ALA A 257 -23.40 11.77 -14.19
C ALA A 257 -23.23 12.15 -15.66
N GLY A 258 -22.07 11.90 -16.25
CA GLY A 258 -21.75 12.12 -17.68
C GLY A 258 -22.13 10.95 -18.59
N GLY A 259 -22.66 9.85 -18.02
CA GLY A 259 -23.14 8.69 -18.79
C GLY A 259 -22.08 7.64 -19.10
N ARG A 260 -20.94 7.61 -18.39
CA ARG A 260 -19.95 6.52 -18.45
C ARG A 260 -20.52 5.27 -17.76
N GLU A 261 -20.26 4.10 -18.34
CA GLU A 261 -20.65 2.83 -17.73
C GLU A 261 -19.78 2.52 -16.51
N VAL A 262 -20.43 2.19 -15.39
CA VAL A 262 -19.82 1.69 -14.15
C VAL A 262 -20.61 0.49 -13.64
N ARG A 263 -20.01 -0.35 -12.79
CA ARG A 263 -20.64 -1.61 -12.36
C ARG A 263 -20.61 -1.77 -10.85
N ASP A 264 -21.53 -2.56 -10.32
CA ASP A 264 -21.58 -2.96 -8.91
C ASP A 264 -20.82 -4.28 -8.64
N GLY A 265 -20.90 -4.77 -7.40
CA GLY A 265 -20.54 -6.15 -7.03
C GLY A 265 -19.06 -6.50 -7.04
N GLY A 266 -18.17 -5.53 -7.19
CA GLY A 266 -16.75 -5.87 -7.30
C GLY A 266 -15.78 -4.77 -6.90
N GLY A 267 -16.13 -3.91 -5.97
CA GLY A 267 -15.34 -2.72 -5.67
C GLY A 267 -15.49 -1.64 -6.74
N VAL A 268 -14.67 -0.60 -6.67
CA VAL A 268 -14.56 0.44 -7.69
C VAL A 268 -13.57 -0.02 -8.75
N LYS A 269 -14.05 -0.20 -9.99
CA LYS A 269 -13.17 -0.49 -11.13
C LYS A 269 -12.52 0.82 -11.59
N PRO A 270 -11.19 0.88 -11.74
CA PRO A 270 -10.54 2.07 -12.24
C PRO A 270 -10.92 2.38 -13.67
N ASP A 271 -10.90 3.67 -14.04
CA ASP A 271 -11.10 4.14 -15.41
C ASP A 271 -9.86 3.80 -16.27
N VAL A 272 -8.69 3.84 -15.64
CA VAL A 272 -7.39 3.47 -16.24
C VAL A 272 -6.75 2.37 -15.40
N GLU A 273 -6.75 1.15 -15.93
CA GLU A 273 -6.12 0.02 -15.23
C GLU A 273 -4.60 0.03 -15.44
N VAL A 274 -3.87 0.19 -14.34
CA VAL A 274 -2.40 0.11 -14.31
C VAL A 274 -1.99 -0.81 -13.18
N LYS A 275 -1.49 -1.99 -13.54
CA LYS A 275 -0.97 -2.95 -12.55
C LYS A 275 0.38 -2.48 -12.01
N PRO A 276 0.63 -2.62 -10.69
CA PRO A 276 1.95 -2.39 -10.13
C PRO A 276 2.97 -3.37 -10.72
N ASP A 277 4.25 -3.09 -10.53
CA ASP A 277 5.29 -4.07 -10.83
C ASP A 277 5.10 -5.32 -9.97
N SER A 278 5.21 -6.47 -10.58
CA SER A 278 5.19 -7.74 -9.85
C SER A 278 6.44 -7.82 -8.97
N LEU A 279 6.27 -8.19 -7.71
CA LEU A 279 7.38 -8.45 -6.81
C LEU A 279 8.14 -9.69 -7.30
N PRO A 280 9.40 -9.57 -7.75
CA PRO A 280 10.18 -10.72 -8.15
C PRO A 280 10.36 -11.69 -6.98
N ASN A 281 10.30 -12.98 -7.25
CA ASN A 281 10.39 -14.00 -6.20
C ASN A 281 11.70 -13.89 -5.40
N ILE A 282 12.83 -13.67 -6.06
CA ILE A 282 14.11 -13.43 -5.39
C ILE A 282 14.06 -12.21 -4.45
N ALA A 283 13.42 -11.12 -4.89
CA ALA A 283 13.29 -9.91 -4.07
C ALA A 283 12.39 -10.12 -2.84
N PHE A 284 11.33 -10.94 -2.98
CA PHE A 284 10.48 -11.34 -1.87
C PHE A 284 11.28 -12.08 -0.78
N TYR A 285 12.16 -13.01 -1.18
CA TYR A 285 12.97 -13.75 -0.22
C TYR A 285 14.10 -12.91 0.39
N LEU A 286 14.73 -12.02 -0.39
CA LEU A 286 15.78 -11.11 0.11
C LEU A 286 15.24 -10.09 1.10
N ALA A 287 14.06 -9.51 0.84
CA ALA A 287 13.44 -8.50 1.70
C ALA A 287 12.62 -9.10 2.85
N GLY A 288 12.22 -10.37 2.76
CA GLY A 288 11.40 -11.06 3.74
C GLY A 288 12.19 -11.71 4.86
N ALA A 289 11.52 -11.96 6.00
CA ALA A 289 12.08 -12.69 7.15
C ALA A 289 12.42 -14.17 6.86
N ARG A 290 12.42 -14.60 5.60
CA ARG A 290 12.74 -15.96 5.18
C ARG A 290 14.22 -16.14 4.79
N ASP A 291 14.96 -15.04 4.66
CA ASP A 291 16.43 -15.11 4.51
C ASP A 291 17.06 -15.33 5.89
N SER A 292 17.43 -16.56 6.19
CA SER A 292 18.09 -16.92 7.45
C SER A 292 19.42 -16.17 7.69
N ASN A 293 19.99 -15.59 6.65
CA ASN A 293 21.26 -14.86 6.71
C ASN A 293 21.07 -13.33 6.82
N GLU A 294 19.84 -12.82 6.66
CA GLU A 294 19.52 -11.39 6.69
C GLU A 294 20.47 -10.53 5.85
N VAL A 295 20.85 -11.06 4.66
CA VAL A 295 21.91 -10.46 3.84
C VAL A 295 21.58 -9.04 3.44
N MET A 296 20.31 -8.77 3.08
CA MET A 296 19.84 -7.46 2.68
C MET A 296 19.92 -6.47 3.85
N LEU A 297 19.38 -6.83 5.01
CA LEU A 297 19.44 -6.01 6.24
C LEU A 297 20.90 -5.73 6.66
N ASN A 298 21.76 -6.75 6.65
CA ASN A 298 23.15 -6.60 7.05
C ASN A 298 23.93 -5.68 6.09
N TYR A 299 23.65 -5.76 4.78
CA TYR A 299 24.23 -4.82 3.80
C TYR A 299 23.80 -3.38 4.09
N GLU A 300 22.50 -3.15 4.30
CA GLU A 300 21.96 -1.83 4.60
C GLU A 300 22.55 -1.23 5.88
N VAL A 301 22.65 -2.02 6.95
CA VAL A 301 23.24 -1.59 8.22
C VAL A 301 24.71 -1.19 8.05
N ASP A 302 25.48 -1.97 7.28
CA ASP A 302 26.88 -1.65 6.98
C ASP A 302 27.02 -0.42 6.10
N TYR A 303 26.13 -0.28 5.10
CA TYR A 303 26.08 0.91 4.23
C TYR A 303 25.82 2.17 5.07
N ILE A 304 24.79 2.14 5.92
CA ILE A 304 24.42 3.25 6.82
C ILE A 304 25.58 3.58 7.78
N ALA A 305 26.29 2.57 8.27
CA ALA A 305 27.43 2.80 9.17
C ALA A 305 28.61 3.50 8.48
N LYS A 306 28.84 3.20 7.19
CA LYS A 306 29.91 3.81 6.39
C LYS A 306 29.57 5.22 5.88
N HIS A 307 28.28 5.57 5.79
CA HIS A 307 27.81 6.83 5.22
C HIS A 307 27.06 7.67 6.27
N PRO A 308 27.72 8.60 6.99
CA PRO A 308 27.05 9.44 7.99
C PRO A 308 25.90 10.29 7.42
N ALA A 309 25.93 10.59 6.13
CA ALA A 309 24.89 11.30 5.39
C ALA A 309 24.77 10.73 3.98
N ILE A 310 23.60 10.89 3.38
CA ILE A 310 23.30 10.54 1.98
C ILE A 310 22.69 11.75 1.25
N ALA A 311 22.60 11.65 -0.08
CA ALA A 311 21.90 12.63 -0.90
C ALA A 311 20.42 12.77 -0.48
N PRO A 312 19.74 13.88 -0.80
CA PRO A 312 18.31 14.05 -0.54
C PRO A 312 17.49 12.86 -1.07
N ALA A 313 16.42 12.50 -0.35
CA ALA A 313 15.63 11.32 -0.64
C ALA A 313 15.17 11.18 -2.11
N LYS A 314 14.86 12.31 -2.75
CA LYS A 314 14.46 12.37 -4.17
C LYS A 314 15.60 12.08 -5.16
N GLU A 315 16.84 12.22 -4.72
CA GLU A 315 18.04 12.18 -5.58
C GLU A 315 18.89 10.94 -5.28
N PHE A 316 18.75 10.36 -4.08
CA PHE A 316 19.55 9.23 -3.64
C PHE A 316 19.35 8.02 -4.56
N SER A 317 20.46 7.51 -5.06
CA SER A 317 20.53 6.27 -5.82
C SER A 317 21.83 5.54 -5.50
N LEU A 318 21.77 4.24 -5.34
CA LEU A 318 22.95 3.39 -5.23
C LEU A 318 23.71 3.38 -6.55
N THR A 319 25.02 3.34 -6.49
CA THR A 319 25.86 3.14 -7.67
C THR A 319 25.83 1.67 -8.12
N ASP A 320 26.35 1.40 -9.31
CA ASP A 320 26.52 0.02 -9.77
C ASP A 320 27.54 -0.74 -8.92
N ALA A 321 28.57 -0.05 -8.43
CA ALA A 321 29.56 -0.63 -7.51
C ALA A 321 28.93 -1.04 -6.17
N ASP A 322 28.02 -0.23 -5.62
CA ASP A 322 27.27 -0.56 -4.40
C ASP A 322 26.42 -1.82 -4.61
N TYR A 323 25.75 -1.92 -5.77
CA TYR A 323 24.99 -3.11 -6.09
C TYR A 323 25.86 -4.36 -6.29
N ASP A 324 27.03 -4.23 -6.91
CA ASP A 324 27.97 -5.33 -7.11
C ASP A 324 28.55 -5.81 -5.76
N GLU A 325 28.79 -4.90 -4.80
CA GLU A 325 29.14 -5.28 -3.42
C GLU A 325 28.01 -6.09 -2.78
N PHE A 326 26.75 -5.61 -2.90
CA PHE A 326 25.57 -6.34 -2.40
C PHE A 326 25.46 -7.73 -3.03
N LYS A 327 25.51 -7.83 -4.36
CA LYS A 327 25.47 -9.08 -5.12
C LYS A 327 26.55 -10.05 -4.63
N THR A 328 27.78 -9.56 -4.43
CA THR A 328 28.88 -10.36 -3.91
C THR A 328 28.59 -10.94 -2.53
N ARG A 329 27.94 -10.18 -1.65
CA ARG A 329 27.51 -10.63 -0.32
C ARG A 329 26.45 -11.72 -0.39
N VAL A 330 25.45 -11.55 -1.25
CA VAL A 330 24.39 -12.55 -1.47
C VAL A 330 24.99 -13.89 -1.92
N LEU A 331 25.91 -13.84 -2.89
CA LEU A 331 26.59 -15.04 -3.40
C LEU A 331 27.48 -15.71 -2.36
N LYS A 332 28.22 -14.92 -1.54
CA LYS A 332 29.05 -15.45 -0.44
C LYS A 332 28.24 -16.07 0.69
N ALA A 333 27.03 -15.56 0.92
CA ALA A 333 26.14 -16.10 1.95
C ALA A 333 25.45 -17.41 1.51
N ASN A 334 25.69 -17.89 0.30
CA ASN A 334 25.05 -19.09 -0.24
C ASN A 334 23.51 -18.97 -0.23
N PHE A 335 22.99 -17.77 -0.51
CA PHE A 335 21.57 -17.48 -0.52
C PHE A 335 20.81 -18.41 -1.46
N GLN A 336 19.72 -18.98 -0.98
CA GLN A 336 18.84 -19.87 -1.73
C GLN A 336 17.39 -19.43 -1.55
N TYR A 337 16.57 -19.66 -2.55
CA TYR A 337 15.14 -19.40 -2.48
C TYR A 337 14.36 -20.36 -3.37
N ASP A 338 13.10 -20.62 -3.03
CA ASP A 338 12.23 -21.50 -3.79
C ASP A 338 11.75 -20.81 -5.06
N ARG A 339 11.77 -21.53 -6.18
CA ARG A 339 11.31 -21.04 -7.48
C ARG A 339 10.06 -21.77 -7.93
N GLU A 340 9.03 -21.01 -8.25
CA GLU A 340 7.78 -21.56 -8.78
C GLU A 340 8.01 -22.35 -10.09
N THR A 341 8.95 -21.89 -10.92
CA THR A 341 9.31 -22.61 -12.16
C THR A 341 9.79 -24.04 -11.90
N GLU A 342 10.61 -24.24 -10.89
CA GLU A 342 11.12 -25.57 -10.54
C GLU A 342 10.01 -26.45 -9.96
N LYS A 343 9.13 -25.86 -9.16
CA LYS A 343 7.95 -26.55 -8.60
C LYS A 343 7.01 -27.01 -9.71
N TYR A 344 6.62 -26.11 -10.61
CA TYR A 344 5.75 -26.46 -11.74
C TYR A 344 6.36 -27.49 -12.66
N LEU A 345 7.67 -27.41 -12.93
CA LEU A 345 8.36 -28.41 -13.74
C LEU A 345 8.33 -29.81 -13.07
N LYS A 346 8.55 -29.85 -11.75
CA LYS A 346 8.47 -31.10 -10.97
C LYS A 346 7.05 -31.65 -10.94
N ASP A 347 6.05 -30.79 -10.86
CA ASP A 347 4.65 -31.24 -10.88
C ASP A 347 4.23 -31.70 -12.27
N LEU A 348 4.68 -31.03 -13.33
CA LEU A 348 4.49 -31.46 -14.72
C LEU A 348 5.15 -32.83 -14.98
N GLU A 349 6.36 -33.06 -14.47
CA GLU A 349 7.04 -34.35 -14.57
C GLU A 349 6.26 -35.47 -13.87
N LYS A 350 5.70 -35.19 -12.67
CA LYS A 350 4.84 -36.19 -11.97
C LYS A 350 3.59 -36.50 -12.77
N LEU A 351 2.95 -35.49 -13.36
CA LEU A 351 1.76 -35.66 -14.18
C LEU A 351 2.07 -36.46 -15.43
N ALA A 352 3.15 -36.15 -16.14
CA ALA A 352 3.58 -36.88 -17.31
C ALA A 352 3.91 -38.36 -17.02
N LYS A 353 4.48 -38.67 -15.84
CA LYS A 353 4.67 -40.05 -15.36
C LYS A 353 3.35 -40.76 -15.09
N PHE A 354 2.39 -40.09 -14.50
CA PHE A 354 1.05 -40.63 -14.23
C PHE A 354 0.29 -40.94 -15.54
N GLU A 355 0.40 -40.05 -16.51
CA GLU A 355 -0.26 -40.19 -17.82
C GLU A 355 0.50 -41.10 -18.82
N GLY A 356 1.70 -41.56 -18.48
CA GLY A 356 2.51 -42.47 -19.31
C GLY A 356 3.32 -41.80 -20.41
N TYR A 357 3.42 -40.49 -20.46
CA TYR A 357 4.17 -39.73 -21.50
C TYR A 357 5.61 -39.40 -21.11
N TYR A 358 6.01 -39.67 -19.87
CA TYR A 358 7.31 -39.24 -19.36
C TYR A 358 8.48 -39.87 -20.08
N ASP A 359 8.40 -41.18 -20.39
CA ASP A 359 9.53 -41.92 -20.99
C ASP A 359 9.83 -41.42 -22.40
N ASP A 360 8.80 -41.04 -23.16
CA ASP A 360 8.92 -40.49 -24.51
C ASP A 360 9.49 -39.04 -24.49
N ALA A 361 9.22 -38.26 -23.41
CA ALA A 361 9.63 -36.86 -23.26
C ALA A 361 10.80 -36.67 -22.28
N LYS A 362 11.46 -37.72 -21.86
CA LYS A 362 12.50 -37.67 -20.81
C LYS A 362 13.67 -36.77 -21.18
N ALA A 363 14.12 -36.78 -22.42
CA ALA A 363 15.24 -35.96 -22.88
C ALA A 363 14.91 -34.46 -22.82
N GLU A 364 13.68 -34.12 -23.18
CA GLU A 364 13.16 -32.74 -23.14
C GLU A 364 13.02 -32.25 -21.67
N PHE A 365 12.53 -33.09 -20.76
CA PHE A 365 12.48 -32.78 -19.34
C PHE A 365 13.87 -32.51 -18.78
N GLU A 366 14.87 -33.37 -19.06
CA GLU A 366 16.24 -33.17 -18.59
C GLU A 366 16.90 -31.92 -19.22
N ALA A 367 16.66 -31.64 -20.48
CA ALA A 367 17.13 -30.44 -21.16
C ALA A 367 16.50 -29.19 -20.55
N LEU A 368 15.20 -29.24 -20.23
CA LEU A 368 14.47 -28.13 -19.61
C LEU A 368 14.94 -27.89 -18.17
N LYS A 369 15.12 -28.94 -17.36
CA LYS A 369 15.71 -28.86 -16.01
C LYS A 369 17.07 -28.17 -16.03
N LYS A 370 17.95 -28.57 -16.97
CA LYS A 370 19.27 -27.95 -17.11
C LYS A 370 19.18 -26.47 -17.49
N LYS A 371 18.30 -26.10 -18.42
CA LYS A 371 18.12 -24.71 -18.86
C LYS A 371 17.48 -23.83 -17.79
N LEU A 372 16.60 -24.39 -16.98
CA LEU A 372 15.90 -23.70 -15.89
C LEU A 372 16.61 -23.89 -14.55
N SER A 373 17.79 -24.49 -14.51
CA SER A 373 18.56 -24.66 -13.28
C SER A 373 18.78 -23.33 -12.58
N HIS A 374 18.70 -23.37 -11.24
CA HIS A 374 18.83 -22.18 -10.39
C HIS A 374 20.19 -21.50 -10.56
N ASN A 375 20.17 -20.20 -10.79
CA ASN A 375 21.38 -19.37 -10.87
C ASN A 375 21.10 -18.00 -10.22
N VAL A 376 21.42 -17.92 -8.93
CA VAL A 376 21.20 -16.69 -8.13
C VAL A 376 21.91 -15.49 -8.75
N ALA A 377 23.12 -15.66 -9.29
CA ALA A 377 23.84 -14.55 -9.92
C ALA A 377 23.09 -13.97 -11.13
N LYS A 378 22.54 -14.85 -11.98
CA LYS A 378 21.71 -14.44 -13.12
C LYS A 378 20.40 -13.79 -12.67
N ASP A 379 19.77 -14.33 -11.62
CA ASP A 379 18.51 -13.82 -11.10
C ASP A 379 18.69 -12.43 -10.47
N LEU A 380 19.83 -12.19 -9.78
CA LEU A 380 20.23 -10.88 -9.27
C LEU A 380 20.45 -9.86 -10.40
N ASP A 381 21.12 -10.26 -11.51
CA ASP A 381 21.32 -9.39 -12.66
C ASP A 381 20.02 -9.05 -13.36
N TYR A 382 19.14 -10.03 -13.55
CA TYR A 382 17.85 -9.84 -14.21
C TYR A 382 16.91 -8.91 -13.41
N ASN A 383 16.97 -9.00 -12.09
CA ASN A 383 16.12 -8.19 -11.20
C ASN A 383 16.87 -7.00 -10.55
N LYS A 384 18.03 -6.61 -11.10
CA LYS A 384 18.93 -5.59 -10.56
C LYS A 384 18.19 -4.31 -10.18
N ASP A 385 17.46 -3.74 -11.11
CA ASP A 385 16.76 -2.47 -10.88
C ASP A 385 15.75 -2.56 -9.75
N TYR A 386 14.96 -3.62 -9.72
CA TYR A 386 13.96 -3.82 -8.67
C TYR A 386 14.61 -3.96 -7.28
N ILE A 387 15.64 -4.80 -7.16
CA ILE A 387 16.36 -5.04 -5.89
C ILE A 387 17.07 -3.76 -5.44
N LYS A 388 17.67 -3.03 -6.38
CA LYS A 388 18.32 -1.76 -6.11
C LYS A 388 17.34 -0.73 -5.54
N HIS A 389 16.12 -0.64 -6.11
CA HIS A 389 15.07 0.24 -5.59
C HIS A 389 14.62 -0.14 -4.16
N LEU A 390 14.55 -1.43 -3.84
CA LEU A 390 14.25 -1.87 -2.47
C LEU A 390 15.33 -1.42 -1.49
N LEU A 391 16.60 -1.69 -1.81
CA LEU A 391 17.75 -1.26 -1.01
C LEU A 391 17.77 0.27 -0.82
N GLU A 392 17.57 1.03 -1.90
CA GLU A 392 17.52 2.49 -1.87
C GLU A 392 16.42 2.99 -0.92
N ASN A 393 15.22 2.42 -1.03
CA ASN A 393 14.09 2.80 -0.20
C ASN A 393 14.33 2.53 1.28
N ASP A 394 14.91 1.37 1.60
CA ASP A 394 15.22 0.95 2.96
C ASP A 394 16.37 1.78 3.57
N ILE A 395 17.40 2.09 2.80
CA ILE A 395 18.48 2.98 3.21
C ILE A 395 17.94 4.40 3.44
N VAL A 396 17.19 4.95 2.49
CA VAL A 396 16.57 6.29 2.61
C VAL A 396 15.66 6.38 3.84
N SER A 397 14.91 5.31 4.13
CA SER A 397 14.06 5.23 5.33
C SER A 397 14.84 5.40 6.63
N ALA A 398 16.08 4.93 6.70
CA ALA A 398 16.92 5.07 7.88
C ALA A 398 17.38 6.53 8.15
N TYR A 399 17.50 7.36 7.11
CA TYR A 399 17.91 8.77 7.24
C TYR A 399 16.75 9.74 7.26
N TYR A 400 15.73 9.48 6.43
CA TYR A 400 14.63 10.42 6.17
C TYR A 400 13.27 9.88 6.57
N PHE A 401 13.22 8.74 7.27
CA PHE A 401 12.02 8.08 7.77
C PHE A 401 10.99 7.79 6.65
N GLN A 402 9.75 7.54 7.04
CA GLN A 402 8.65 7.24 6.11
C GLN A 402 8.49 8.29 5.01
N ARG A 403 8.64 9.58 5.35
CA ARG A 403 8.52 10.67 4.38
C ARG A 403 9.55 10.55 3.25
N GLY A 404 10.80 10.25 3.59
CA GLY A 404 11.86 10.05 2.60
C GLY A 404 11.66 8.79 1.77
N ALA A 405 11.25 7.69 2.39
CA ALA A 405 10.95 6.45 1.69
C ALA A 405 9.86 6.65 0.62
N ILE A 406 8.77 7.37 0.94
CA ILE A 406 7.74 7.72 -0.04
C ILE A 406 8.31 8.57 -1.17
N GLN A 407 9.12 9.60 -0.85
CA GLN A 407 9.75 10.45 -1.87
C GLN A 407 10.66 9.66 -2.82
N ASN A 408 11.39 8.69 -2.31
CA ASN A 408 12.27 7.86 -3.14
C ASN A 408 11.46 6.91 -4.02
N SER A 409 10.48 6.18 -3.45
CA SER A 409 9.68 5.19 -4.17
C SER A 409 8.84 5.79 -5.32
N MET A 410 8.35 7.02 -5.17
CA MET A 410 7.59 7.70 -6.23
C MET A 410 8.34 7.82 -7.56
N ARG A 411 9.67 7.84 -7.55
CA ARG A 411 10.52 7.93 -8.76
C ARG A 411 10.34 6.72 -9.69
N TYR A 412 9.99 5.57 -9.12
CA TYR A 412 9.92 4.29 -9.81
C TYR A 412 8.49 3.80 -10.02
N ASP A 413 7.52 4.43 -9.36
CA ASP A 413 6.11 4.03 -9.35
C ASP A 413 5.44 4.24 -10.71
N LYS A 414 5.07 3.15 -11.38
CA LYS A 414 4.41 3.16 -12.69
C LYS A 414 3.05 3.85 -12.67
N GLN A 415 2.28 3.68 -11.59
CA GLN A 415 0.95 4.25 -11.47
C GLN A 415 1.04 5.77 -11.31
N ILE A 416 2.01 6.28 -10.54
CA ILE A 416 2.28 7.72 -10.43
C ILE A 416 2.76 8.28 -11.77
N LYS A 417 3.67 7.59 -12.47
CA LYS A 417 4.13 8.01 -13.81
C LYS A 417 2.99 8.12 -14.81
N GLU A 418 2.08 7.13 -14.84
CA GLU A 418 0.93 7.18 -15.74
C GLU A 418 -0.07 8.28 -15.35
N ALA A 419 -0.29 8.51 -14.05
CA ALA A 419 -1.11 9.63 -13.58
C ALA A 419 -0.53 10.98 -13.99
N VAL A 420 0.80 11.17 -13.86
CA VAL A 420 1.51 12.39 -14.31
C VAL A 420 1.37 12.56 -15.82
N LYS A 421 1.58 11.50 -16.60
CA LYS A 421 1.42 11.53 -18.05
C LYS A 421 0.00 11.92 -18.45
N LEU A 422 -1.01 11.34 -17.81
CA LEU A 422 -2.42 11.64 -18.09
C LEU A 422 -2.75 13.10 -17.75
N LEU A 423 -2.33 13.60 -16.60
CA LEU A 423 -2.59 14.99 -16.19
C LEU A 423 -1.84 16.03 -17.06
N ASN A 424 -0.72 15.63 -17.69
CA ASN A 424 -0.01 16.44 -18.67
C ASN A 424 -0.61 16.32 -20.10
N SER A 425 -1.66 15.50 -20.29
CA SER A 425 -2.35 15.27 -21.57
C SER A 425 -3.83 15.62 -21.46
N PRO A 426 -4.23 16.93 -21.41
CA PRO A 426 -5.61 17.33 -21.14
C PRO A 426 -6.64 16.67 -22.06
N SER A 427 -6.31 16.49 -23.35
CA SER A 427 -7.22 15.86 -24.32
C SER A 427 -7.49 14.38 -24.02
N GLU A 428 -6.52 13.65 -23.50
CA GLU A 428 -6.70 12.26 -23.08
C GLU A 428 -7.49 12.18 -21.78
N TYR A 429 -7.18 13.06 -20.83
CA TYR A 429 -7.90 13.19 -19.58
C TYR A 429 -9.41 13.45 -19.81
N GLU A 430 -9.74 14.44 -20.65
CA GLU A 430 -11.12 14.79 -20.98
C GLU A 430 -11.85 13.67 -21.73
N LYS A 431 -11.18 12.93 -22.63
CA LYS A 431 -11.77 11.78 -23.32
C LYS A 431 -12.18 10.65 -22.36
N ILE A 432 -11.47 10.50 -21.25
CA ILE A 432 -11.82 9.49 -20.23
C ILE A 432 -13.05 9.95 -19.45
N LEU A 433 -13.09 11.20 -19.01
CA LEU A 433 -14.23 11.75 -18.25
C LEU A 433 -15.47 11.94 -19.11
N HIS A 434 -15.29 12.36 -20.37
CA HIS A 434 -16.37 12.71 -21.29
C HIS A 434 -16.22 11.97 -22.62
N PRO A 435 -16.38 10.63 -22.65
CA PRO A 435 -16.26 9.89 -23.89
C PRO A 435 -17.33 10.33 -24.89
N VAL A 436 -16.95 10.50 -26.14
CA VAL A 436 -17.91 10.78 -27.24
C VAL A 436 -18.87 9.60 -27.31
N LYS A 437 -20.18 9.87 -27.13
CA LYS A 437 -21.21 8.85 -27.27
C LYS A 437 -21.15 8.32 -28.72
N LYS A 438 -20.89 7.03 -28.87
CA LYS A 438 -20.98 6.33 -30.15
C LYS A 438 -22.44 6.14 -30.54
#